data_507c17aedfa4db805c41899a8a655c0e
#
_entry.id   507c17aedfa4db805c41899a8a655c0e
#
_cell.length_a   1.000
_cell.length_b   1.000
_cell.length_c   1.000
_cell.angle_alpha   90.00
_cell.angle_beta   90.00
_cell.angle_gamma   90.00
#
_symmetry.space_group_name_H-M   'P 1'
#
loop_
_entity.id
_entity.type
_entity.pdbx_description
1 polymer ?
#
loop_
_entity_poly.entity_id
_entity_poly.type
_entity_poly.pdbx_seq_one_letter_code
_entity_poly.pdbx_strand_id
1 'polypeptide(L)'
;MKRIHIRKPDIKGKFQKLRHLKKEDIKEYWHKKKLRREAILEKRRNSAFAKKMQPVYKVMNRFSLLLHVLYACLINLVIESISRHSFFAAWDYMVGSPWTFLFNTYLIFITFLLVYLVRRRVFVRILITAFWMILGITNGYMLMVRVTPFNAQDLKVAGDAVTLFDKYFSGFEGMMLAVGIIAVVVWLISMWRRGGQYQGKMHRIIALIGIVFCFGITGLITNLAINKRVVSNYFGNIAFAYQDYGFPYCFSASVFNTGISQPNDYSKETIDRISNNGKITEATTGRKEMPNIIFIQLESFFDPSEVEFFTTSEDPIPNFRKLMENYSTGYFKVPSVGAGTANTEFEVLTGMNLRYFGPGEYPYKTVLKYQTAESAATALTRFGYGAHALHNNGETSIAVQMCLTILDLTLIQVKSL
;
A
#
# COMPACT_ATOMS: atom_id res chain seq x y z
N MET A 1 25.14 -16.68 48.75
CA MET A 1 24.91 -16.50 47.31
C MET A 1 25.55 -17.65 46.54
N LYS A 2 24.76 -18.64 46.10
CA LYS A 2 25.27 -19.77 45.29
C LYS A 2 25.29 -19.31 43.81
N ARG A 3 26.51 -19.30 43.24
CA ARG A 3 26.69 -19.01 41.79
C ARG A 3 26.11 -20.17 40.98
N ILE A 4 25.09 -19.87 40.19
CA ILE A 4 24.52 -20.81 39.19
C ILE A 4 25.50 -20.84 38.02
N HIS A 5 26.19 -21.94 37.83
CA HIS A 5 27.05 -22.19 36.67
C HIS A 5 26.15 -22.57 35.48
N ILE A 6 25.86 -21.61 34.61
CA ILE A 6 25.22 -21.89 33.33
C ILE A 6 26.26 -22.54 32.41
N ARG A 7 26.16 -23.85 32.24
CA ARG A 7 26.97 -24.60 31.26
C ARG A 7 26.64 -24.08 29.85
N LYS A 8 27.59 -23.42 29.19
CA LYS A 8 27.48 -23.07 27.77
C LYS A 8 27.23 -24.33 26.94
N PRO A 9 26.29 -24.37 26.03
CA PRO A 9 26.06 -25.53 25.18
C PRO A 9 27.27 -25.71 24.26
N ASP A 10 27.88 -26.90 24.32
CA ASP A 10 28.99 -27.28 23.45
C ASP A 10 28.54 -27.45 22.01
N ILE A 11 28.56 -26.31 21.29
CA ILE A 11 28.14 -26.23 19.86
C ILE A 11 29.23 -26.91 18.99
N LYS A 12 30.50 -26.81 19.34
CA LYS A 12 31.61 -27.43 18.60
C LYS A 12 31.57 -28.95 18.68
N GLY A 13 31.31 -29.53 19.83
CA GLY A 13 31.17 -31.00 20.01
C GLY A 13 29.98 -31.55 19.28
N LYS A 14 28.87 -30.81 19.15
CA LYS A 14 27.71 -31.22 18.34
C LYS A 14 28.01 -31.20 16.82
N PHE A 15 28.77 -30.26 16.31
CA PHE A 15 29.18 -30.18 14.91
C PHE A 15 30.19 -31.30 14.54
N GLN A 16 31.12 -31.65 15.42
CA GLN A 16 32.06 -32.75 15.21
C GLN A 16 31.35 -34.12 15.19
N LYS A 17 30.38 -34.37 16.07
CA LYS A 17 29.55 -35.58 16.03
C LYS A 17 28.73 -35.72 14.75
N LEU A 18 28.29 -34.65 14.13
CA LEU A 18 27.54 -34.65 12.87
C LEU A 18 28.40 -35.02 11.64
N ARG A 19 29.72 -34.79 11.67
CA ARG A 19 30.64 -35.14 10.57
C ARG A 19 30.93 -36.63 10.45
N HIS A 20 30.74 -37.40 11.50
CA HIS A 20 31.03 -38.82 11.53
C HIS A 20 29.79 -39.73 11.42
N LEU A 21 28.58 -39.17 11.28
CA LEU A 21 27.39 -39.95 11.07
C LEU A 21 27.38 -40.53 9.65
N LYS A 22 27.41 -41.86 9.52
CA LYS A 22 27.14 -42.55 8.25
C LYS A 22 25.74 -42.24 7.76
N LYS A 23 25.51 -42.27 6.45
CA LYS A 23 24.16 -42.00 5.85
C LYS A 23 23.03 -42.83 6.50
N GLU A 24 23.35 -43.99 7.02
CA GLU A 24 22.43 -44.92 7.70
C GLU A 24 22.00 -44.36 9.07
N ASP A 25 22.93 -43.80 9.87
CA ASP A 25 22.64 -43.19 11.16
C ASP A 25 21.71 -41.98 11.02
N ILE A 26 21.90 -41.24 9.95
CA ILE A 26 21.03 -40.07 9.64
C ILE A 26 19.62 -40.53 9.27
N LYS A 27 19.49 -41.64 8.47
CA LYS A 27 18.19 -42.21 8.14
C LYS A 27 17.48 -42.75 9.39
N GLU A 28 18.22 -43.48 10.25
CA GLU A 28 17.69 -44.02 11.50
C GLU A 28 17.24 -42.91 12.48
N TYR A 29 18.04 -41.83 12.60
CA TYR A 29 17.67 -40.65 13.40
C TYR A 29 16.38 -40.05 12.91
N TRP A 30 16.24 -39.80 11.59
CA TRP A 30 15.01 -39.23 11.02
C TRP A 30 13.83 -40.20 11.16
N HIS A 31 14.05 -41.49 11.04
CA HIS A 31 13.02 -42.50 11.26
C HIS A 31 12.53 -42.51 12.71
N LYS A 32 13.41 -42.56 13.69
CA LYS A 32 13.10 -42.46 15.13
C LYS A 32 12.37 -41.15 15.45
N LYS A 33 12.80 -40.05 14.86
CA LYS A 33 12.15 -38.73 15.02
C LYS A 33 10.74 -38.71 14.42
N LYS A 34 10.54 -39.38 13.29
CA LYS A 34 9.24 -39.55 12.65
C LYS A 34 8.29 -40.36 13.55
N LEU A 35 8.73 -41.52 14.03
CA LEU A 35 7.96 -42.38 14.93
C LEU A 35 7.56 -41.67 16.24
N ARG A 36 8.50 -40.95 16.87
CA ARG A 36 8.19 -40.12 18.06
C ARG A 36 7.13 -39.06 17.75
N ARG A 37 7.20 -38.47 16.59
CA ARG A 37 6.22 -37.44 16.16
C ARG A 37 4.85 -38.07 15.91
N GLU A 38 4.80 -39.22 15.29
CA GLU A 38 3.56 -39.97 15.04
C GLU A 38 2.91 -40.40 16.37
N ALA A 39 3.69 -40.93 17.33
CA ALA A 39 3.20 -41.29 18.66
C ALA A 39 2.63 -40.06 19.42
N ILE A 40 3.28 -38.88 19.35
CA ILE A 40 2.77 -37.66 19.97
C ILE A 40 1.45 -37.21 19.30
N LEU A 41 1.38 -37.30 17.98
CA LEU A 41 0.18 -36.92 17.23
C LEU A 41 -0.97 -37.89 17.54
N GLU A 42 -0.68 -39.18 17.67
CA GLU A 42 -1.65 -40.20 18.04
C GLU A 42 -2.18 -40.00 19.48
N LYS A 43 -1.29 -39.73 20.43
CA LYS A 43 -1.69 -39.37 21.81
C LYS A 43 -2.59 -38.14 21.84
N ARG A 44 -2.27 -37.11 21.05
CA ARG A 44 -3.11 -35.89 20.93
C ARG A 44 -4.47 -36.22 20.29
N ARG A 45 -4.51 -37.04 19.24
CA ARG A 45 -5.73 -37.43 18.55
C ARG A 45 -6.67 -38.27 19.46
N ASN A 46 -6.09 -39.09 20.30
CA ASN A 46 -6.82 -39.95 21.22
C ASN A 46 -7.18 -39.28 22.54
N SER A 47 -6.80 -38.02 22.74
CA SER A 47 -7.19 -37.24 23.94
C SER A 47 -8.72 -37.11 24.00
N ALA A 48 -9.29 -37.11 25.23
CA ALA A 48 -10.73 -36.90 25.45
C ALA A 48 -11.27 -35.64 24.80
N PHE A 49 -10.51 -34.54 24.85
CA PHE A 49 -10.84 -33.28 24.19
C PHE A 49 -10.92 -33.42 22.67
N ALA A 50 -9.93 -34.07 22.03
CA ALA A 50 -9.93 -34.26 20.59
C ALA A 50 -11.09 -35.13 20.12
N LYS A 51 -11.43 -36.22 20.87
CA LYS A 51 -12.59 -37.07 20.58
C LYS A 51 -13.90 -36.28 20.69
N LYS A 52 -14.07 -35.47 21.73
CA LYS A 52 -15.26 -34.57 21.92
C LYS A 52 -15.39 -33.57 20.79
N MET A 53 -14.29 -33.03 20.27
CA MET A 53 -14.27 -32.02 19.19
C MET A 53 -14.36 -32.63 17.78
N GLN A 54 -14.23 -33.93 17.60
CA GLN A 54 -14.32 -34.56 16.27
C GLN A 54 -15.60 -34.21 15.49
N PRO A 55 -16.83 -34.30 16.07
CA PRO A 55 -18.03 -33.95 15.32
C PRO A 55 -18.04 -32.48 14.91
N VAL A 56 -17.55 -31.59 15.76
CA VAL A 56 -17.43 -30.16 15.45
C VAL A 56 -16.47 -29.94 14.26
N TYR A 57 -15.30 -30.55 14.29
CA TYR A 57 -14.35 -30.48 13.18
C TYR A 57 -14.92 -31.05 11.88
N LYS A 58 -15.72 -32.11 11.94
CA LYS A 58 -16.38 -32.69 10.78
C LYS A 58 -17.35 -31.72 10.13
N VAL A 59 -18.19 -31.06 10.93
CA VAL A 59 -19.13 -30.02 10.48
C VAL A 59 -18.37 -28.81 9.92
N MET A 60 -17.36 -28.30 10.64
CA MET A 60 -16.53 -27.18 10.20
C MET A 60 -15.81 -27.47 8.86
N ASN A 61 -15.36 -28.70 8.67
CA ASN A 61 -14.74 -29.07 7.40
C ASN A 61 -15.75 -29.18 6.25
N ARG A 62 -17.00 -29.64 6.54
CA ARG A 62 -18.07 -29.71 5.55
C ARG A 62 -18.48 -28.32 5.07
N PHE A 63 -18.60 -27.36 5.97
CA PHE A 63 -18.98 -25.97 5.67
C PHE A 63 -17.78 -25.03 5.59
N SER A 64 -16.59 -25.57 5.32
CA SER A 64 -15.33 -24.80 5.40
C SER A 64 -15.31 -23.57 4.49
N LEU A 65 -15.89 -23.61 3.29
CA LEU A 65 -15.97 -22.46 2.39
C LEU A 65 -16.87 -21.36 2.98
N LEU A 66 -18.07 -21.71 3.43
CA LEU A 66 -19.00 -20.77 4.06
C LEU A 66 -18.36 -20.11 5.30
N LEU A 67 -17.70 -20.91 6.13
CA LEU A 67 -16.99 -20.40 7.31
C LEU A 67 -15.86 -19.43 6.94
N HIS A 68 -15.15 -19.63 5.81
CA HIS A 68 -14.16 -18.67 5.35
C HIS A 68 -14.80 -17.38 4.81
N VAL A 69 -15.96 -17.45 4.18
CA VAL A 69 -16.72 -16.24 3.77
C VAL A 69 -17.14 -15.45 5.01
N LEU A 70 -17.76 -16.10 6.00
CA LEU A 70 -18.16 -15.45 7.26
C LEU A 70 -16.94 -14.87 8.01
N TYR A 71 -15.83 -15.57 7.99
CA TYR A 71 -14.60 -15.10 8.62
C TYR A 71 -13.99 -13.91 7.88
N ALA A 72 -14.01 -13.91 6.55
CA ALA A 72 -13.60 -12.77 5.74
C ALA A 72 -14.52 -11.55 5.97
N CYS A 73 -15.83 -11.78 6.11
CA CYS A 73 -16.81 -10.76 6.47
C CYS A 73 -16.47 -10.12 7.83
N LEU A 74 -16.15 -10.94 8.83
CA LEU A 74 -15.74 -10.45 10.15
C LEU A 74 -14.44 -9.64 10.07
N ILE A 75 -13.43 -10.12 9.35
CA ILE A 75 -12.17 -9.39 9.16
C ILE A 75 -12.41 -8.04 8.48
N ASN A 76 -13.24 -8.03 7.43
CA ASN A 76 -13.60 -6.79 6.74
C ASN A 76 -14.27 -5.80 7.70
N LEU A 77 -15.25 -6.25 8.47
CA LEU A 77 -15.93 -5.41 9.47
C LEU A 77 -14.95 -4.85 10.52
N VAL A 78 -14.00 -5.66 10.98
CA VAL A 78 -12.98 -5.20 11.94
C VAL A 78 -12.05 -4.17 11.29
N ILE A 79 -11.59 -4.40 10.07
CA ILE A 79 -10.75 -3.43 9.33
C ILE A 79 -11.49 -2.10 9.13
N GLU A 80 -12.76 -2.15 8.69
CA GLU A 80 -13.57 -0.94 8.52
C GLU A 80 -13.82 -0.22 9.85
N SER A 81 -14.00 -0.97 10.95
CA SER A 81 -14.15 -0.38 12.29
C SER A 81 -12.89 0.37 12.73
N ILE A 82 -11.73 -0.17 12.45
CA ILE A 82 -10.43 0.47 12.73
C ILE A 82 -10.25 1.70 11.82
N SER A 83 -10.54 1.58 10.53
CA SER A 83 -10.39 2.66 9.54
C SER A 83 -11.31 3.84 9.81
N ARG A 84 -12.52 3.59 10.31
CA ARG A 84 -13.54 4.62 10.63
C ARG A 84 -13.50 5.06 12.09
N HIS A 85 -12.59 4.51 12.89
CA HIS A 85 -12.46 4.74 14.34
C HIS A 85 -13.78 4.52 15.13
N SER A 86 -14.72 3.75 14.54
CA SER A 86 -16.03 3.47 15.10
C SER A 86 -16.60 2.16 14.57
N PHE A 87 -17.03 1.29 15.47
CA PHE A 87 -17.75 0.07 15.11
C PHE A 87 -19.10 0.40 14.46
N PHE A 88 -19.83 1.38 15.01
CA PHE A 88 -21.13 1.76 14.47
C PHE A 88 -21.03 2.34 13.07
N ALA A 89 -20.02 3.17 12.78
CA ALA A 89 -19.79 3.70 11.44
C ALA A 89 -19.43 2.59 10.42
N ALA A 90 -18.72 1.55 10.84
CA ALA A 90 -18.47 0.38 10.01
C ALA A 90 -19.73 -0.47 9.78
N TRP A 91 -20.57 -0.57 10.78
CA TRP A 91 -21.87 -1.24 10.67
C TRP A 91 -22.79 -0.49 9.69
N ASP A 92 -22.89 0.84 9.84
CA ASP A 92 -23.66 1.69 8.92
C ASP A 92 -23.17 1.59 7.49
N TYR A 93 -21.84 1.54 7.29
CA TYR A 93 -21.26 1.27 5.97
C TYR A 93 -21.66 -0.11 5.42
N MET A 94 -21.63 -1.15 6.25
CA MET A 94 -22.01 -2.50 5.84
C MET A 94 -23.47 -2.57 5.41
N VAL A 95 -24.38 -1.88 6.14
CA VAL A 95 -25.81 -1.87 5.85
C VAL A 95 -26.18 -0.90 4.73
N GLY A 96 -25.56 0.28 4.69
CA GLY A 96 -25.81 1.32 3.70
C GLY A 96 -25.22 1.03 2.33
N SER A 97 -24.09 0.29 2.28
CA SER A 97 -23.40 -0.06 1.04
C SER A 97 -23.09 -1.57 0.97
N PRO A 98 -24.12 -2.44 1.00
CA PRO A 98 -23.93 -3.89 1.15
C PRO A 98 -23.16 -4.52 0.00
N TRP A 99 -23.33 -4.06 -1.22
CA TRP A 99 -22.62 -4.60 -2.39
C TRP A 99 -21.12 -4.27 -2.35
N THR A 100 -20.78 -3.06 -1.93
CA THR A 100 -19.39 -2.63 -1.74
C THR A 100 -18.73 -3.42 -0.61
N PHE A 101 -19.44 -3.59 0.51
CA PHE A 101 -18.96 -4.39 1.63
C PHE A 101 -18.76 -5.87 1.25
N LEU A 102 -19.68 -6.47 0.49
CA LEU A 102 -19.55 -7.83 -0.02
C LEU A 102 -18.41 -7.98 -1.01
N PHE A 103 -18.16 -6.98 -1.85
CA PHE A 103 -17.05 -6.98 -2.77
C PHE A 103 -15.70 -6.95 -2.02
N ASN A 104 -15.57 -6.11 -0.99
CA ASN A 104 -14.41 -6.11 -0.11
C ASN A 104 -14.22 -7.45 0.63
N THR A 105 -15.31 -8.02 1.12
CA THR A 105 -15.31 -9.36 1.72
C THR A 105 -14.84 -10.42 0.74
N TYR A 106 -15.26 -10.35 -0.54
CA TYR A 106 -14.81 -11.23 -1.60
C TYR A 106 -13.29 -11.15 -1.82
N LEU A 107 -12.72 -9.94 -1.86
CA LEU A 107 -11.27 -9.75 -2.02
C LEU A 107 -10.47 -10.38 -0.86
N ILE A 108 -10.95 -10.27 0.36
CA ILE A 108 -10.35 -10.97 1.51
C ILE A 108 -10.54 -12.48 1.38
N PHE A 109 -11.75 -12.93 1.04
CA PHE A 109 -12.10 -14.35 0.93
C PHE A 109 -11.23 -15.10 -0.08
N ILE A 110 -10.96 -14.54 -1.27
CA ILE A 110 -10.15 -15.24 -2.27
C ILE A 110 -8.74 -15.56 -1.76
N THR A 111 -8.19 -14.74 -0.86
CA THR A 111 -6.89 -15.03 -0.23
C THR A 111 -6.96 -16.24 0.70
N PHE A 112 -8.10 -16.47 1.36
CA PHE A 112 -8.32 -17.67 2.19
C PHE A 112 -8.39 -18.98 1.41
N LEU A 113 -8.63 -18.95 0.09
CA LEU A 113 -8.60 -20.14 -0.74
C LEU A 113 -7.23 -20.83 -0.73
N LEU A 114 -6.13 -20.06 -0.50
CA LEU A 114 -4.78 -20.60 -0.34
C LEU A 114 -4.67 -21.64 0.79
N VAL A 115 -5.57 -21.58 1.77
CA VAL A 115 -5.65 -22.55 2.88
C VAL A 115 -5.82 -23.99 2.38
N TYR A 116 -6.49 -24.18 1.24
CA TYR A 116 -6.79 -25.50 0.68
C TYR A 116 -5.59 -26.17 0.00
N LEU A 117 -4.53 -25.43 -0.30
CA LEU A 117 -3.29 -25.97 -0.88
C LEU A 117 -2.38 -26.62 0.18
N VAL A 118 -2.57 -26.27 1.47
CA VAL A 118 -1.64 -26.62 2.53
C VAL A 118 -2.31 -27.48 3.62
N ARG A 119 -1.61 -28.51 4.09
CA ARG A 119 -2.12 -29.32 5.21
C ARG A 119 -2.21 -28.55 6.54
N ARG A 120 -1.40 -27.48 6.72
CA ARG A 120 -1.38 -26.64 7.92
C ARG A 120 -2.35 -25.47 7.81
N ARG A 121 -3.62 -25.78 7.62
CA ARG A 121 -4.69 -24.82 7.35
C ARG A 121 -4.78 -23.69 8.39
N VAL A 122 -4.62 -24.03 9.68
CA VAL A 122 -4.67 -23.06 10.78
C VAL A 122 -3.56 -22.04 10.65
N PHE A 123 -2.34 -22.48 10.35
CA PHE A 123 -1.20 -21.57 10.16
C PHE A 123 -1.44 -20.59 9.01
N VAL A 124 -1.90 -21.09 7.86
CA VAL A 124 -2.18 -20.22 6.70
C VAL A 124 -3.32 -19.22 6.99
N ARG A 125 -4.37 -19.66 7.71
CA ARG A 125 -5.44 -18.72 8.14
C ARG A 125 -4.88 -17.61 8.99
N ILE A 126 -4.06 -17.92 9.99
CA ILE A 126 -3.46 -16.91 10.88
C ILE A 126 -2.55 -15.97 10.09
N LEU A 127 -1.78 -16.50 9.14
CA LEU A 127 -0.91 -15.67 8.29
C LEU A 127 -1.71 -14.70 7.43
N ILE A 128 -2.78 -15.16 6.77
CA ILE A 128 -3.66 -14.31 5.95
C ILE A 128 -4.40 -13.29 6.83
N THR A 129 -4.89 -13.71 8.00
CA THR A 129 -5.53 -12.79 8.95
C THR A 129 -4.55 -11.74 9.42
N ALA A 130 -3.33 -12.13 9.80
CA ALA A 130 -2.29 -11.19 10.21
C ALA A 130 -1.94 -10.21 9.10
N PHE A 131 -1.83 -10.69 7.85
CA PHE A 131 -1.60 -9.82 6.69
C PHE A 131 -2.67 -8.73 6.58
N TRP A 132 -3.94 -9.09 6.52
CA TRP A 132 -5.03 -8.12 6.40
C TRP A 132 -5.16 -7.22 7.63
N MET A 133 -4.97 -7.77 8.83
CA MET A 133 -5.02 -6.99 10.06
C MET A 133 -3.87 -5.99 10.19
N ILE A 134 -2.65 -6.36 9.79
CA ILE A 134 -1.51 -5.43 9.76
C ILE A 134 -1.81 -4.27 8.81
N LEU A 135 -2.29 -4.56 7.59
CA LEU A 135 -2.67 -3.52 6.65
C LEU A 135 -3.79 -2.62 7.19
N GLY A 136 -4.84 -3.21 7.77
CA GLY A 136 -5.96 -2.45 8.33
C GLY A 136 -5.58 -1.60 9.54
N ILE A 137 -4.75 -2.13 10.45
CA ILE A 137 -4.23 -1.39 11.61
C ILE A 137 -3.33 -0.24 11.15
N THR A 138 -2.45 -0.50 10.17
CA THR A 138 -1.60 0.54 9.58
C THR A 138 -2.46 1.65 8.97
N ASN A 139 -3.51 1.30 8.22
CA ASN A 139 -4.44 2.28 7.68
C ASN A 139 -5.13 3.12 8.77
N GLY A 140 -5.67 2.47 9.79
CA GLY A 140 -6.32 3.19 10.89
C GLY A 140 -5.35 4.12 11.63
N TYR A 141 -4.11 3.67 11.89
CA TYR A 141 -3.08 4.53 12.48
C TYR A 141 -2.74 5.72 11.57
N MET A 142 -2.56 5.49 10.26
CA MET A 142 -2.29 6.56 9.30
C MET A 142 -3.40 7.61 9.29
N LEU A 143 -4.67 7.19 9.34
CA LEU A 143 -5.82 8.09 9.39
C LEU A 143 -5.95 8.87 10.71
N MET A 144 -5.31 8.43 11.79
CA MET A 144 -5.18 9.21 13.03
C MET A 144 -4.13 10.31 12.93
N VAL A 145 -3.06 10.08 12.16
CA VAL A 145 -1.91 10.99 12.07
C VAL A 145 -2.04 11.94 10.87
N ARG A 146 -2.67 11.47 9.79
CA ARG A 146 -2.85 12.25 8.56
C ARG A 146 -4.23 11.98 7.95
N VAL A 147 -4.69 12.87 7.08
CA VAL A 147 -5.99 12.73 6.40
C VAL A 147 -5.98 11.62 5.34
N THR A 148 -4.82 11.31 4.76
CA THR A 148 -4.71 10.35 3.66
C THR A 148 -4.56 8.93 4.17
N PRO A 149 -5.35 7.96 3.63
CA PRO A 149 -5.28 6.55 4.00
C PRO A 149 -3.98 5.88 3.54
N PHE A 150 -3.71 4.69 4.10
CA PHE A 150 -2.59 3.85 3.71
C PHE A 150 -2.81 3.24 2.32
N ASN A 151 -1.86 3.42 1.41
CA ASN A 151 -1.92 2.90 0.05
C ASN A 151 -0.61 2.20 -0.36
N ALA A 152 -0.58 1.63 -1.56
CA ALA A 152 0.60 0.91 -2.05
C ALA A 152 1.83 1.81 -2.26
N GLN A 153 1.64 3.11 -2.47
CA GLN A 153 2.76 4.04 -2.64
C GLN A 153 3.51 4.24 -1.32
N ASP A 154 2.80 4.17 -0.18
CA ASP A 154 3.45 4.22 1.13
C ASP A 154 4.42 3.05 1.34
N LEU A 155 4.15 1.88 0.75
CA LEU A 155 5.09 0.75 0.76
C LEU A 155 6.39 1.04 -0.01
N LYS A 156 6.31 1.82 -1.09
CA LYS A 156 7.51 2.24 -1.85
C LYS A 156 8.34 3.23 -1.04
N VAL A 157 7.68 4.14 -0.33
CA VAL A 157 8.35 5.08 0.58
C VAL A 157 8.98 4.37 1.79
N ALA A 158 8.42 3.25 2.24
CA ALA A 158 9.01 2.47 3.32
C ALA A 158 10.42 1.95 2.97
N GLY A 159 10.74 1.75 1.69
CA GLY A 159 12.10 1.48 1.22
C GLY A 159 13.06 2.63 1.52
N ASP A 160 12.60 3.88 1.34
CA ASP A 160 13.39 5.07 1.65
C ASP A 160 13.56 5.25 3.17
N ALA A 161 12.57 4.82 3.98
CA ALA A 161 12.65 4.85 5.43
C ALA A 161 13.76 3.94 5.99
N VAL A 162 14.12 2.85 5.29
CA VAL A 162 15.27 2.00 5.66
C VAL A 162 16.57 2.78 5.56
N THR A 163 16.73 3.67 4.58
CA THR A 163 17.93 4.51 4.43
C THR A 163 18.01 5.63 5.47
N LEU A 164 16.88 5.96 6.07
CA LEU A 164 16.78 6.98 7.12
C LEU A 164 16.70 6.36 8.53
N PHE A 165 16.81 5.03 8.62
CA PHE A 165 16.64 4.29 9.88
C PHE A 165 17.51 4.85 11.00
N ASP A 166 18.78 5.10 10.71
CA ASP A 166 19.76 5.62 11.68
C ASP A 166 19.45 7.06 12.17
N LYS A 167 18.59 7.79 11.43
CA LYS A 167 18.16 9.15 11.84
C LYS A 167 16.96 9.13 12.79
N TYR A 168 16.13 8.07 12.71
CA TYR A 168 14.88 7.97 13.49
C TYR A 168 14.98 7.02 14.67
N PHE A 169 15.91 6.05 14.62
CA PHE A 169 16.07 5.05 15.65
C PHE A 169 17.49 5.10 16.22
N SER A 170 17.58 5.15 17.52
CA SER A 170 18.86 4.93 18.23
C SER A 170 19.32 3.47 18.04
N GLY A 171 20.61 3.21 18.19
CA GLY A 171 21.14 1.85 18.09
C GLY A 171 20.45 0.85 19.03
N PHE A 172 19.98 1.30 20.20
CA PHE A 172 19.24 0.49 21.16
C PHE A 172 17.84 0.14 20.65
N GLU A 173 17.10 1.11 20.10
CA GLU A 173 15.75 0.90 19.54
C GLU A 173 15.82 0.01 18.31
N GLY A 174 16.83 0.18 17.46
CA GLY A 174 17.10 -0.69 16.32
C GLY A 174 17.35 -2.15 16.74
N MET A 175 18.13 -2.34 17.81
CA MET A 175 18.37 -3.67 18.39
C MET A 175 17.07 -4.29 18.94
N MET A 176 16.25 -3.52 19.65
CA MET A 176 14.95 -3.97 20.18
C MET A 176 14.01 -4.40 19.04
N LEU A 177 13.95 -3.62 17.96
CA LEU A 177 13.17 -3.95 16.78
C LEU A 177 13.65 -5.26 16.11
N ALA A 178 14.97 -5.42 15.95
CA ALA A 178 15.57 -6.65 15.41
C ALA A 178 15.25 -7.87 16.27
N VAL A 179 15.34 -7.76 17.60
CA VAL A 179 14.96 -8.83 18.54
C VAL A 179 13.45 -9.16 18.42
N GLY A 180 12.61 -8.14 18.29
CA GLY A 180 11.15 -8.31 18.07
C GLY A 180 10.87 -9.08 16.78
N ILE A 181 11.49 -8.71 15.67
CA ILE A 181 11.34 -9.41 14.38
C ILE A 181 11.79 -10.86 14.50
N ILE A 182 12.96 -11.11 15.11
CA ILE A 182 13.47 -12.48 15.33
C ILE A 182 12.49 -13.30 16.17
N ALA A 183 11.94 -12.72 17.24
CA ALA A 183 10.95 -13.38 18.10
C ALA A 183 9.69 -13.77 17.31
N VAL A 184 9.17 -12.89 16.46
CA VAL A 184 8.02 -13.18 15.58
C VAL A 184 8.35 -14.29 14.59
N VAL A 185 9.52 -14.27 13.95
CA VAL A 185 9.95 -15.32 13.02
C VAL A 185 10.07 -16.67 13.74
N VAL A 186 10.68 -16.70 14.92
CA VAL A 186 10.79 -17.94 15.73
C VAL A 186 9.42 -18.44 16.16
N TRP A 187 8.50 -17.55 16.53
CA TRP A 187 7.13 -17.91 16.87
C TRP A 187 6.37 -18.49 15.66
N LEU A 188 6.48 -17.87 14.49
CA LEU A 188 5.89 -18.40 13.24
C LEU A 188 6.44 -19.78 12.88
N ILE A 189 7.77 -19.99 12.97
CA ILE A 189 8.41 -21.29 12.73
C ILE A 189 7.91 -22.31 13.75
N SER A 190 7.78 -21.92 15.03
CA SER A 190 7.25 -22.79 16.08
C SER A 190 5.80 -23.19 15.80
N MET A 191 4.96 -22.23 15.44
CA MET A 191 3.58 -22.47 15.02
C MET A 191 3.50 -23.40 13.81
N TRP A 192 4.32 -23.15 12.78
CA TRP A 192 4.42 -24.04 11.62
C TRP A 192 4.80 -25.46 12.04
N ARG A 193 5.78 -25.62 12.92
CA ARG A 193 6.25 -26.93 13.35
C ARG A 193 5.25 -27.66 14.28
N ARG A 194 4.60 -26.93 15.19
CA ARG A 194 3.72 -27.51 16.23
C ARG A 194 2.25 -27.54 15.84
N GLY A 195 1.84 -26.74 14.85
CA GLY A 195 0.44 -26.63 14.42
C GLY A 195 -0.14 -27.93 13.90
N GLY A 196 -1.42 -28.14 14.16
CA GLY A 196 -2.19 -29.28 13.67
C GLY A 196 -2.21 -29.37 12.14
N GLN A 197 -2.21 -30.57 11.63
CA GLN A 197 -2.31 -30.83 10.19
C GLN A 197 -3.70 -31.38 9.84
N TYR A 198 -4.23 -30.93 8.73
CA TYR A 198 -5.46 -31.48 8.17
C TYR A 198 -5.25 -32.95 7.77
N GLN A 199 -6.11 -33.83 8.28
CA GLN A 199 -5.99 -35.29 8.13
C GLN A 199 -6.80 -35.86 6.94
N GLY A 200 -7.68 -35.01 6.34
CA GLY A 200 -8.50 -35.45 5.20
C GLY A 200 -7.74 -35.55 3.89
N LYS A 201 -8.41 -36.05 2.87
CA LYS A 201 -7.87 -36.07 1.50
C LYS A 201 -7.65 -34.68 1.00
N MET A 202 -6.50 -34.43 0.38
CA MET A 202 -6.11 -33.13 -0.19
C MET A 202 -6.33 -33.16 -1.71
N HIS A 203 -7.30 -32.41 -2.18
CA HIS A 203 -7.56 -32.24 -3.62
C HIS A 203 -6.84 -30.99 -4.13
N ARG A 204 -5.51 -31.00 -4.09
CA ARG A 204 -4.68 -29.83 -4.40
C ARG A 204 -4.86 -29.31 -5.81
N ILE A 205 -5.02 -30.19 -6.80
CA ILE A 205 -5.21 -29.79 -8.20
C ILE A 205 -6.55 -29.07 -8.34
N ILE A 206 -7.64 -29.61 -7.75
CA ILE A 206 -8.96 -28.97 -7.77
C ILE A 206 -8.91 -27.62 -7.04
N ALA A 207 -8.22 -27.56 -5.89
CA ALA A 207 -8.04 -26.33 -5.15
C ALA A 207 -7.25 -25.29 -5.99
N LEU A 208 -6.18 -25.70 -6.67
CA LEU A 208 -5.38 -24.84 -7.51
C LEU A 208 -6.21 -24.31 -8.69
N ILE A 209 -6.93 -25.19 -9.39
CA ILE A 209 -7.84 -24.78 -10.49
C ILE A 209 -8.88 -23.78 -9.97
N GLY A 210 -9.51 -24.07 -8.83
CA GLY A 210 -10.50 -23.17 -8.22
C GLY A 210 -9.90 -21.81 -7.84
N ILE A 211 -8.69 -21.78 -7.32
CA ILE A 211 -7.97 -20.54 -7.00
C ILE A 211 -7.67 -19.74 -8.27
N VAL A 212 -7.05 -20.37 -9.28
CA VAL A 212 -6.74 -19.72 -10.57
C VAL A 212 -8.02 -19.19 -11.21
N PHE A 213 -9.11 -19.95 -11.19
CA PHE A 213 -10.40 -19.51 -11.69
C PHE A 213 -10.92 -18.28 -10.92
N CYS A 214 -10.93 -18.32 -9.57
CA CYS A 214 -11.40 -17.19 -8.75
C CYS A 214 -10.56 -15.94 -8.97
N PHE A 215 -9.22 -16.06 -9.03
CA PHE A 215 -8.36 -14.92 -9.35
C PHE A 215 -8.55 -14.44 -10.79
N GLY A 216 -8.72 -15.35 -11.75
CA GLY A 216 -8.95 -15.00 -13.15
C GLY A 216 -10.25 -14.22 -13.37
N ILE A 217 -11.34 -14.60 -12.70
CA ILE A 217 -12.62 -13.90 -12.82
C ILE A 217 -12.68 -12.61 -11.97
N THR A 218 -11.71 -12.37 -11.06
CA THR A 218 -11.70 -11.16 -10.22
C THR A 218 -11.70 -9.89 -11.08
N GLY A 219 -10.96 -9.88 -12.20
CA GLY A 219 -10.98 -8.77 -13.15
C GLY A 219 -12.36 -8.51 -13.73
N LEU A 220 -13.08 -9.57 -14.13
CA LEU A 220 -14.45 -9.46 -14.65
C LEU A 220 -15.42 -8.96 -13.58
N ILE A 221 -15.33 -9.49 -12.36
CA ILE A 221 -16.16 -9.05 -11.21
C ILE A 221 -15.87 -7.58 -10.88
N THR A 222 -14.60 -7.17 -10.91
CA THR A 222 -14.20 -5.77 -10.68
C THR A 222 -14.76 -4.85 -11.75
N ASN A 223 -14.65 -5.21 -13.03
CA ASN A 223 -15.24 -4.44 -14.12
C ASN A 223 -16.77 -4.35 -14.00
N LEU A 224 -17.43 -5.44 -13.62
CA LEU A 224 -18.87 -5.43 -13.37
C LEU A 224 -19.23 -4.50 -12.20
N ALA A 225 -18.47 -4.54 -11.12
CA ALA A 225 -18.64 -3.67 -9.95
C ALA A 225 -18.46 -2.17 -10.33
N ILE A 226 -17.48 -1.86 -11.18
CA ILE A 226 -17.26 -0.51 -11.71
C ILE A 226 -18.43 -0.07 -12.59
N ASN A 227 -18.85 -0.91 -13.53
CA ASN A 227 -19.97 -0.61 -14.45
C ASN A 227 -21.29 -0.42 -13.70
N LYS A 228 -21.51 -1.16 -12.61
CA LYS A 228 -22.68 -1.02 -11.73
C LYS A 228 -22.52 0.09 -10.68
N ARG A 229 -21.43 0.83 -10.71
CA ARG A 229 -21.10 1.92 -9.76
C ARG A 229 -21.04 1.46 -8.30
N VAL A 230 -20.75 0.19 -8.05
CA VAL A 230 -20.49 -0.37 -6.72
C VAL A 230 -19.16 0.15 -6.20
N VAL A 231 -18.17 0.25 -7.08
CA VAL A 231 -16.85 0.86 -6.83
C VAL A 231 -16.44 1.72 -8.02
N SER A 232 -15.43 2.56 -7.86
CA SER A 232 -14.86 3.37 -8.94
C SER A 232 -13.38 3.03 -9.16
N ASN A 233 -12.91 3.17 -10.38
CA ASN A 233 -11.49 3.11 -10.73
C ASN A 233 -10.78 4.47 -10.62
N TYR A 234 -11.53 5.54 -10.46
CA TYR A 234 -11.02 6.90 -10.25
C TYR A 234 -11.34 7.38 -8.86
N PHE A 235 -10.32 7.83 -8.14
CA PHE A 235 -10.42 8.36 -6.79
C PHE A 235 -10.12 9.87 -6.82
N GLY A 236 -11.15 10.69 -7.05
CA GLY A 236 -11.01 12.15 -7.08
C GLY A 236 -10.46 12.72 -5.77
N ASN A 237 -10.88 12.13 -4.64
CA ASN A 237 -10.30 12.32 -3.32
C ASN A 237 -10.06 10.96 -2.70
N ILE A 238 -8.81 10.63 -2.43
CA ILE A 238 -8.43 9.30 -1.91
C ILE A 238 -9.04 9.01 -0.54
N ALA A 239 -9.17 10.00 0.34
CA ALA A 239 -9.76 9.81 1.67
C ALA A 239 -11.24 9.43 1.57
N PHE A 240 -12.02 10.16 0.77
CA PHE A 240 -13.43 9.84 0.53
C PHE A 240 -13.59 8.52 -0.22
N ALA A 241 -12.72 8.21 -1.18
CA ALA A 241 -12.77 6.93 -1.88
C ALA A 241 -12.64 5.74 -0.93
N TYR A 242 -11.75 5.81 0.07
CA TYR A 242 -11.62 4.77 1.08
C TYR A 242 -12.83 4.68 2.02
N GLN A 243 -13.49 5.80 2.29
CA GLN A 243 -14.75 5.80 3.04
C GLN A 243 -15.88 5.17 2.23
N ASP A 244 -16.00 5.49 0.93
CA ASP A 244 -17.09 5.04 0.07
C ASP A 244 -16.90 3.59 -0.38
N TYR A 245 -15.68 3.20 -0.77
CA TYR A 245 -15.42 1.91 -1.41
C TYR A 245 -14.74 0.88 -0.50
N GLY A 246 -14.30 1.29 0.70
CA GLY A 246 -13.68 0.42 1.69
C GLY A 246 -12.19 0.17 1.45
N PHE A 247 -11.49 -0.14 2.55
CA PHE A 247 -10.03 -0.30 2.55
C PHE A 247 -9.53 -1.44 1.65
N PRO A 248 -10.08 -2.68 1.70
CA PRO A 248 -9.51 -3.79 0.93
C PRO A 248 -9.51 -3.54 -0.58
N TYR A 249 -10.58 -2.96 -1.11
CA TYR A 249 -10.65 -2.60 -2.52
C TYR A 249 -9.67 -1.48 -2.87
N CYS A 250 -9.72 -0.37 -2.15
CA CYS A 250 -8.90 0.80 -2.47
C CYS A 250 -7.42 0.50 -2.36
N PHE A 251 -7.00 -0.24 -1.34
CA PHE A 251 -5.61 -0.70 -1.21
C PHE A 251 -5.22 -1.62 -2.36
N SER A 252 -6.06 -2.61 -2.71
CA SER A 252 -5.80 -3.51 -3.84
C SER A 252 -5.72 -2.75 -5.16
N ALA A 253 -6.62 -1.80 -5.39
CA ALA A 253 -6.59 -0.94 -6.58
C ALA A 253 -5.28 -0.13 -6.65
N SER A 254 -4.80 0.41 -5.53
CA SER A 254 -3.52 1.14 -5.50
C SER A 254 -2.28 0.26 -5.77
N VAL A 255 -2.38 -1.06 -5.52
CA VAL A 255 -1.31 -2.03 -5.83
C VAL A 255 -1.30 -2.40 -7.31
N PHE A 256 -2.47 -2.67 -7.89
CA PHE A 256 -2.58 -3.26 -9.23
C PHE A 256 -2.82 -2.24 -10.34
N ASN A 257 -3.36 -1.07 -10.01
CA ASN A 257 -3.63 -0.01 -10.98
C ASN A 257 -2.61 1.12 -10.77
N THR A 258 -1.52 1.07 -11.52
CA THR A 258 -0.43 2.07 -11.49
C THR A 258 -0.08 2.49 -12.91
N GLY A 259 0.35 3.75 -13.06
CA GLY A 259 0.73 4.33 -14.34
C GLY A 259 -0.46 4.69 -15.23
N ILE A 260 -0.16 5.05 -16.47
CA ILE A 260 -1.14 5.42 -17.47
C ILE A 260 -1.43 4.20 -18.34
N SER A 261 -2.71 3.83 -18.46
CA SER A 261 -3.14 2.78 -19.37
C SER A 261 -3.18 3.30 -20.80
N GLN A 262 -2.66 2.51 -21.74
CA GLN A 262 -2.75 2.82 -23.17
C GLN A 262 -4.21 2.80 -23.62
N PRO A 263 -4.72 3.88 -24.26
CA PRO A 263 -6.05 3.90 -24.83
C PRO A 263 -6.24 2.83 -25.92
N ASN A 264 -7.47 2.33 -26.07
CA ASN A 264 -7.76 1.30 -27.07
C ASN A 264 -7.60 1.77 -28.52
N ASP A 265 -7.72 3.08 -28.76
CA ASP A 265 -7.58 3.74 -30.06
C ASP A 265 -6.21 4.37 -30.27
N TYR A 266 -5.22 3.97 -29.47
CA TYR A 266 -3.84 4.45 -29.59
C TYR A 266 -3.21 3.94 -30.89
N SER A 267 -3.17 4.81 -31.90
CA SER A 267 -2.58 4.55 -33.21
C SER A 267 -1.86 5.78 -33.72
N LYS A 268 -0.99 5.57 -34.69
CA LYS A 268 -0.27 6.68 -35.33
C LYS A 268 -1.24 7.69 -35.95
N GLU A 269 -2.31 7.22 -36.61
CA GLU A 269 -3.35 8.04 -37.20
C GLU A 269 -4.07 8.91 -36.19
N THR A 270 -4.37 8.34 -35.00
CA THR A 270 -4.98 9.08 -33.89
C THR A 270 -4.06 10.17 -33.38
N ILE A 271 -2.77 9.86 -33.19
CA ILE A 271 -1.76 10.83 -32.74
C ILE A 271 -1.58 11.94 -33.78
N ASP A 272 -1.44 11.60 -35.07
CA ASP A 272 -1.30 12.59 -36.14
C ASP A 272 -2.53 13.49 -36.25
N ARG A 273 -3.74 12.94 -36.05
CA ARG A 273 -4.96 13.73 -36.01
C ARG A 273 -4.98 14.72 -34.85
N ILE A 274 -4.61 14.28 -33.64
CA ILE A 274 -4.55 15.14 -32.46
C ILE A 274 -3.50 16.24 -32.67
N SER A 275 -2.32 15.89 -33.14
CA SER A 275 -1.24 16.84 -33.41
C SER A 275 -1.62 17.88 -34.47
N ASN A 276 -2.30 17.46 -35.53
CA ASN A 276 -2.75 18.38 -36.61
C ASN A 276 -3.87 19.32 -36.15
N ASN A 277 -4.79 18.82 -35.30
CA ASN A 277 -5.85 19.66 -34.70
C ASN A 277 -5.33 20.61 -33.63
N GLY A 278 -4.22 20.28 -32.98
CA GLY A 278 -3.57 21.10 -31.95
C GLY A 278 -2.53 22.07 -32.48
N LYS A 279 -2.36 22.22 -33.80
CA LYS A 279 -1.49 23.27 -34.35
C LYS A 279 -2.06 24.61 -33.97
N ILE A 280 -1.54 25.16 -32.87
CA ILE A 280 -1.71 26.57 -32.52
C ILE A 280 -1.09 27.32 -33.70
N THR A 281 -1.91 28.09 -34.38
CA THR A 281 -1.44 29.08 -35.36
C THR A 281 -0.41 29.92 -34.60
N GLU A 282 0.85 29.90 -35.06
CA GLU A 282 1.91 30.70 -34.45
C GLU A 282 1.38 32.12 -34.33
N ALA A 283 0.95 32.48 -33.14
CA ALA A 283 0.75 33.87 -32.82
C ALA A 283 2.16 34.47 -32.84
N THR A 284 2.55 34.99 -33.95
CA THR A 284 3.74 35.85 -34.13
C THR A 284 3.59 37.05 -33.21
N THR A 285 3.84 36.80 -31.92
CA THR A 285 3.97 37.89 -30.97
C THR A 285 5.29 38.57 -31.28
N GLY A 286 5.21 39.73 -31.93
CA GLY A 286 6.35 40.59 -32.13
C GLY A 286 6.90 41.18 -30.85
N ARG A 287 6.86 40.47 -29.72
CA ARG A 287 7.48 40.88 -28.46
C ARG A 287 8.99 40.66 -28.56
N LYS A 288 9.72 41.77 -28.58
CA LYS A 288 11.19 41.79 -28.54
C LYS A 288 11.77 41.43 -27.18
N GLU A 289 10.99 41.44 -26.11
CA GLU A 289 11.44 41.19 -24.75
C GLU A 289 10.72 39.95 -24.18
N MET A 290 11.51 39.02 -23.66
CA MET A 290 11.01 37.82 -23.00
C MET A 290 10.96 38.09 -21.49
N PRO A 291 9.77 38.10 -20.85
CA PRO A 291 9.65 38.32 -19.42
C PRO A 291 10.20 37.14 -18.61
N ASN A 292 10.74 37.42 -17.43
CA ASN A 292 11.01 36.33 -16.47
C ASN A 292 9.69 35.69 -16.01
N ILE A 293 9.66 34.38 -15.94
CA ILE A 293 8.49 33.61 -15.50
C ILE A 293 8.86 32.96 -14.16
N ILE A 294 8.09 33.24 -13.12
CA ILE A 294 8.33 32.74 -11.78
C ILE A 294 7.08 31.97 -11.32
N PHE A 295 7.23 30.67 -11.05
CA PHE A 295 6.22 29.84 -10.42
C PHE A 295 6.51 29.76 -8.93
N ILE A 296 5.57 30.13 -8.06
CA ILE A 296 5.71 30.05 -6.61
C ILE A 296 4.62 29.12 -6.08
N GLN A 297 5.02 27.96 -5.55
CA GLN A 297 4.09 27.06 -4.86
C GLN A 297 4.11 27.35 -3.36
N LEU A 298 3.02 27.93 -2.87
CA LEU A 298 2.83 28.26 -1.45
C LEU A 298 2.17 27.09 -0.72
N GLU A 299 2.93 26.05 -0.44
CA GLU A 299 2.49 24.70 -0.07
C GLU A 299 1.45 24.64 1.06
N SER A 300 1.69 25.34 2.17
CA SER A 300 0.80 25.33 3.35
C SER A 300 0.00 26.62 3.49
N PHE A 301 0.05 27.49 2.49
CA PHE A 301 -0.67 28.75 2.51
C PHE A 301 -2.17 28.55 2.25
N PHE A 302 -3.00 29.15 3.07
CA PHE A 302 -4.46 29.19 2.89
C PHE A 302 -5.01 30.50 3.45
N ASP A 303 -6.22 30.88 3.05
CA ASP A 303 -6.93 32.01 3.62
C ASP A 303 -7.68 31.58 4.90
N PRO A 304 -7.27 32.03 6.10
CA PRO A 304 -7.96 31.66 7.33
C PRO A 304 -9.43 32.12 7.38
N SER A 305 -9.82 33.15 6.61
CA SER A 305 -11.20 33.61 6.57
C SER A 305 -12.19 32.66 5.90
N GLU A 306 -11.69 31.67 5.13
CA GLU A 306 -12.49 30.59 4.54
C GLU A 306 -12.85 29.48 5.56
N VAL A 307 -12.33 29.56 6.79
CA VAL A 307 -12.58 28.56 7.82
C VAL A 307 -13.77 29.00 8.68
N GLU A 308 -14.93 28.35 8.54
CA GLU A 308 -16.22 28.75 9.14
C GLU A 308 -16.20 28.90 10.67
N PHE A 309 -15.37 28.11 11.37
CA PHE A 309 -15.28 28.14 12.86
C PHE A 309 -14.15 29.04 13.37
N PHE A 310 -13.47 29.77 12.50
CA PHE A 310 -12.32 30.60 12.84
C PHE A 310 -12.57 32.06 12.47
N THR A 311 -12.36 32.96 13.41
CA THR A 311 -12.46 34.39 13.19
C THR A 311 -11.18 35.11 13.63
N THR A 312 -10.71 36.04 12.83
CA THR A 312 -9.54 36.86 13.13
C THR A 312 -9.95 38.28 13.46
N SER A 313 -9.22 38.96 14.36
CA SER A 313 -9.43 40.35 14.71
C SER A 313 -9.01 41.30 13.60
N GLU A 314 -8.06 40.89 12.77
CA GLU A 314 -7.54 41.66 11.64
C GLU A 314 -7.37 40.70 10.44
N ASP A 315 -7.24 41.26 9.24
CA ASP A 315 -6.96 40.44 8.04
C ASP A 315 -5.58 39.76 8.15
N PRO A 316 -5.51 38.45 8.18
CA PRO A 316 -4.24 37.72 8.35
C PRO A 316 -3.37 37.73 7.10
N ILE A 317 -3.91 38.11 5.92
CA ILE A 317 -3.21 38.01 4.63
C ILE A 317 -3.39 39.29 3.77
N PRO A 318 -3.20 40.50 4.32
CA PRO A 318 -3.56 41.76 3.65
C PRO A 318 -2.79 41.97 2.35
N ASN A 319 -1.53 41.57 2.28
CA ASN A 319 -0.73 41.70 1.07
C ASN A 319 -1.21 40.78 -0.06
N PHE A 320 -1.62 39.57 0.28
CA PHE A 320 -2.15 38.62 -0.70
C PHE A 320 -3.52 39.07 -1.23
N ARG A 321 -4.38 39.65 -0.37
CA ARG A 321 -5.64 40.25 -0.82
C ARG A 321 -5.44 41.40 -1.81
N LYS A 322 -4.47 42.25 -1.57
CA LYS A 322 -4.12 43.30 -2.52
C LYS A 322 -3.67 42.75 -3.88
N LEU A 323 -2.97 41.61 -3.88
CA LEU A 323 -2.62 40.94 -5.13
C LEU A 323 -3.86 40.39 -5.83
N MET A 324 -4.79 39.78 -5.08
CA MET A 324 -6.05 39.28 -5.62
C MET A 324 -6.92 40.38 -6.23
N GLU A 325 -6.94 41.58 -5.64
CA GLU A 325 -7.69 42.73 -6.13
C GLU A 325 -7.09 43.33 -7.41
N ASN A 326 -5.77 43.32 -7.53
CA ASN A 326 -5.06 44.03 -8.59
C ASN A 326 -4.61 43.19 -9.77
N TYR A 327 -4.64 41.86 -9.61
CA TYR A 327 -4.17 40.87 -10.61
C TYR A 327 -5.19 39.78 -10.83
N SER A 328 -5.01 39.03 -11.92
CA SER A 328 -5.87 37.87 -12.21
C SER A 328 -5.79 36.83 -11.08
N THR A 329 -6.94 36.46 -10.57
CA THR A 329 -7.07 35.51 -9.46
C THR A 329 -8.19 34.50 -9.73
N GLY A 330 -8.17 33.39 -9.03
CA GLY A 330 -9.20 32.34 -9.13
C GLY A 330 -8.87 31.16 -8.28
N TYR A 331 -9.82 30.19 -8.20
CA TYR A 331 -9.63 28.94 -7.50
C TYR A 331 -9.05 27.88 -8.43
N PHE A 332 -8.06 27.16 -7.93
CA PHE A 332 -7.41 26.06 -8.64
C PHE A 332 -7.82 24.73 -7.99
N LYS A 333 -8.44 23.84 -8.79
CA LYS A 333 -8.80 22.52 -8.31
C LYS A 333 -7.57 21.63 -8.30
N VAL A 334 -7.13 21.24 -7.12
CA VAL A 334 -5.94 20.41 -6.92
C VAL A 334 -6.27 18.92 -6.80
N PRO A 335 -5.38 18.01 -7.24
CA PRO A 335 -5.60 16.57 -7.23
C PRO A 335 -5.41 15.94 -5.85
N SER A 336 -4.87 16.66 -4.88
CA SER A 336 -4.51 16.15 -3.57
C SER A 336 -5.13 16.96 -2.44
N VAL A 337 -5.56 16.26 -1.38
CA VAL A 337 -6.11 16.84 -0.16
C VAL A 337 -5.31 16.35 1.05
N GLY A 338 -4.86 17.30 1.87
CA GLY A 338 -4.18 17.04 3.15
C GLY A 338 -2.73 16.60 3.06
N ALA A 339 -2.27 16.03 1.95
CA ALA A 339 -0.88 15.67 1.67
C ALA A 339 -0.68 15.44 0.17
N GLY A 340 0.57 15.44 -0.31
CA GLY A 340 0.86 15.15 -1.72
C GLY A 340 0.87 16.35 -2.63
N THR A 341 1.34 17.49 -2.15
CA THR A 341 1.52 18.75 -2.92
C THR A 341 2.38 18.56 -4.18
N ALA A 342 3.30 17.58 -4.17
CA ALA A 342 4.05 17.16 -5.35
C ALA A 342 3.15 16.73 -6.53
N ASN A 343 1.94 16.25 -6.26
CA ASN A 343 0.96 15.90 -7.29
C ASN A 343 0.36 17.16 -7.96
N THR A 344 0.13 18.22 -7.20
CA THR A 344 -0.30 19.51 -7.73
C THR A 344 0.82 20.14 -8.57
N GLU A 345 2.04 20.10 -8.09
CA GLU A 345 3.23 20.55 -8.82
C GLU A 345 3.37 19.81 -10.15
N PHE A 346 3.21 18.49 -10.13
CA PHE A 346 3.27 17.66 -11.33
C PHE A 346 2.24 18.11 -12.39
N GLU A 347 0.97 18.31 -12.00
CA GLU A 347 -0.07 18.76 -12.94
C GLU A 347 0.22 20.16 -13.50
N VAL A 348 0.71 21.08 -12.67
CA VAL A 348 1.06 22.45 -13.11
C VAL A 348 2.24 22.43 -14.08
N LEU A 349 3.29 21.67 -13.77
CA LEU A 349 4.52 21.68 -14.58
C LEU A 349 4.40 20.89 -15.87
N THR A 350 3.63 19.79 -15.87
CA THR A 350 3.51 18.89 -17.03
C THR A 350 2.25 19.09 -17.85
N GLY A 351 1.22 19.72 -17.29
CA GLY A 351 -0.12 19.78 -17.89
C GLY A 351 -0.84 18.42 -17.92
N MET A 352 -0.25 17.36 -17.35
CA MET A 352 -0.87 16.03 -17.27
C MET A 352 -1.81 15.94 -16.08
N ASN A 353 -3.03 15.43 -16.31
CA ASN A 353 -4.00 15.25 -15.23
C ASN A 353 -3.83 13.90 -14.55
N LEU A 354 -3.71 13.89 -13.22
CA LEU A 354 -3.57 12.69 -12.38
C LEU A 354 -4.78 11.72 -12.45
N ARG A 355 -5.90 12.16 -13.00
CA ARG A 355 -7.06 11.30 -13.28
C ARG A 355 -6.69 10.06 -14.10
N TYR A 356 -5.67 10.16 -14.94
CA TYR A 356 -5.24 9.07 -15.82
C TYR A 356 -4.22 8.13 -15.17
N PHE A 357 -3.77 8.45 -13.97
CA PHE A 357 -2.85 7.63 -13.17
C PHE A 357 -3.60 6.73 -12.18
N GLY A 358 -2.88 5.82 -11.56
CA GLY A 358 -3.44 4.94 -10.53
C GLY A 358 -3.88 5.70 -9.27
N PRO A 359 -4.78 5.10 -8.47
CA PRO A 359 -5.31 5.72 -7.26
C PRO A 359 -4.21 6.05 -6.25
N GLY A 360 -4.11 7.34 -5.88
CA GLY A 360 -3.11 7.83 -4.93
C GLY A 360 -1.67 7.75 -5.45
N GLU A 361 -1.48 7.66 -6.74
CA GLU A 361 -0.17 7.58 -7.36
C GLU A 361 0.58 8.92 -7.28
N TYR A 362 1.89 8.80 -7.10
CA TYR A 362 2.83 9.92 -7.21
C TYR A 362 3.69 9.70 -8.45
N PRO A 363 3.42 10.38 -9.59
CA PRO A 363 4.15 10.17 -10.84
C PRO A 363 5.67 10.27 -10.69
N TYR A 364 6.15 11.16 -9.85
CA TYR A 364 7.58 11.29 -9.51
C TYR A 364 8.21 10.02 -8.92
N LYS A 365 7.40 9.15 -8.27
CA LYS A 365 7.87 7.90 -7.65
C LYS A 365 7.59 6.67 -8.52
N THR A 366 6.85 6.83 -9.59
CA THR A 366 6.43 5.73 -10.47
C THR A 366 6.92 5.96 -11.90
N VAL A 367 6.13 6.60 -12.73
CA VAL A 367 6.41 6.76 -14.16
C VAL A 367 7.68 7.59 -14.39
N LEU A 368 7.79 8.75 -13.74
CA LEU A 368 8.91 9.66 -13.90
C LEU A 368 10.22 9.16 -13.27
N LYS A 369 10.16 8.12 -12.46
CA LYS A 369 11.39 7.48 -11.96
C LYS A 369 12.24 6.87 -13.10
N TYR A 370 11.60 6.52 -14.21
CA TYR A 370 12.22 5.79 -15.32
C TYR A 370 12.09 6.49 -16.65
N GLN A 371 11.29 7.54 -16.76
CA GLN A 371 11.00 8.24 -18.00
C GLN A 371 10.95 9.75 -17.75
N THR A 372 11.45 10.53 -18.69
CA THR A 372 11.31 11.98 -18.69
C THR A 372 9.92 12.38 -19.20
N ALA A 373 9.40 13.49 -18.71
CA ALA A 373 8.17 14.08 -19.20
C ALA A 373 8.43 15.50 -19.72
N GLU A 374 7.69 15.87 -20.74
CA GLU A 374 7.67 17.27 -21.18
C GLU A 374 7.05 18.13 -20.07
N SER A 375 7.65 19.28 -19.82
CA SER A 375 7.25 20.19 -18.76
C SER A 375 7.25 21.65 -19.25
N ALA A 376 6.69 22.54 -18.46
CA ALA A 376 6.81 23.98 -18.71
C ALA A 376 8.28 24.43 -18.86
N ALA A 377 9.19 23.82 -18.10
CA ALA A 377 10.61 24.08 -18.19
C ALA A 377 11.18 23.67 -19.56
N THR A 378 10.94 22.42 -20.00
CA THR A 378 11.39 21.94 -21.31
C THR A 378 10.78 22.73 -22.47
N ALA A 379 9.52 23.12 -22.34
CA ALA A 379 8.87 23.94 -23.35
C ALA A 379 9.50 25.35 -23.44
N LEU A 380 9.79 25.98 -22.31
CA LEU A 380 10.38 27.32 -22.25
C LEU A 380 11.86 27.34 -22.65
N THR A 381 12.63 26.28 -22.35
CA THR A 381 14.04 26.19 -22.78
C THR A 381 14.17 26.15 -24.30
N ARG A 382 13.19 25.60 -25.03
CA ARG A 382 13.15 25.67 -26.51
C ARG A 382 13.05 27.10 -27.04
N PHE A 383 12.55 28.04 -26.23
CA PHE A 383 12.49 29.46 -26.56
C PHE A 383 13.68 30.25 -26.00
N GLY A 384 14.70 29.59 -25.44
CA GLY A 384 15.92 30.24 -24.96
C GLY A 384 15.88 30.63 -23.48
N TYR A 385 14.88 30.22 -22.70
CA TYR A 385 14.87 30.46 -21.25
C TYR A 385 15.85 29.51 -20.54
N GLY A 386 16.47 30.01 -19.47
CA GLY A 386 17.10 29.17 -18.45
C GLY A 386 16.04 28.70 -17.46
N ALA A 387 16.02 27.43 -17.14
CA ALA A 387 15.04 26.85 -16.23
C ALA A 387 15.71 26.45 -14.89
N HIS A 388 15.27 27.05 -13.80
CA HIS A 388 15.82 26.86 -12.46
C HIS A 388 14.73 26.54 -11.47
N ALA A 389 15.00 25.65 -10.52
CA ALA A 389 14.13 25.34 -9.39
C ALA A 389 14.82 25.70 -8.08
N LEU A 390 14.07 26.27 -7.16
CA LEU A 390 14.48 26.59 -5.80
C LEU A 390 13.66 25.79 -4.82
N HIS A 391 14.31 25.04 -3.93
CA HIS A 391 13.64 24.26 -2.90
C HIS A 391 14.38 24.42 -1.57
N ASN A 392 13.63 24.59 -0.46
CA ASN A 392 14.16 24.83 0.87
C ASN A 392 14.44 23.56 1.68
N ASN A 393 14.18 22.37 1.12
CA ASN A 393 14.44 21.12 1.81
C ASN A 393 15.89 20.66 1.59
N GLY A 394 16.52 20.09 2.63
CA GLY A 394 17.92 19.70 2.60
C GLY A 394 18.24 18.57 1.60
N GLU A 395 19.55 18.33 1.40
CA GLU A 395 20.16 17.40 0.44
C GLU A 395 19.65 15.95 0.48
N THR A 396 18.92 15.58 1.51
CA THR A 396 18.46 14.20 1.75
C THR A 396 17.24 13.79 0.93
N SER A 397 16.61 14.72 0.23
CA SER A 397 15.49 14.37 -0.67
C SER A 397 16.01 14.05 -2.06
N ILE A 398 16.62 12.87 -2.22
CA ILE A 398 16.99 12.27 -3.52
C ILE A 398 15.82 12.35 -4.49
N ALA A 399 14.59 12.25 -3.99
CA ALA A 399 13.38 12.38 -4.78
C ALA A 399 13.23 13.76 -5.43
N VAL A 400 13.50 14.86 -4.72
CA VAL A 400 13.41 16.23 -5.28
C VAL A 400 14.47 16.44 -6.37
N GLN A 401 15.72 16.06 -6.10
CA GLN A 401 16.79 16.22 -7.08
C GLN A 401 16.50 15.38 -8.35
N MET A 402 16.01 14.16 -8.18
CA MET A 402 15.65 13.29 -9.29
C MET A 402 14.46 13.84 -10.09
N CYS A 403 13.42 14.37 -9.41
CA CYS A 403 12.26 14.99 -10.05
C CYS A 403 12.65 16.20 -10.91
N LEU A 404 13.52 17.07 -10.39
CA LEU A 404 13.96 18.26 -11.09
C LEU A 404 14.82 17.93 -12.30
N THR A 405 15.69 16.92 -12.21
CA THR A 405 16.48 16.42 -13.34
C THR A 405 15.58 15.85 -14.45
N ILE A 406 14.50 15.14 -14.09
CA ILE A 406 13.56 14.55 -15.04
C ILE A 406 12.76 15.63 -15.77
N LEU A 407 12.50 16.78 -15.11
CA LEU A 407 11.80 17.92 -15.70
C LEU A 407 12.71 18.95 -16.35
N ASP A 408 14.00 18.62 -16.50
CA ASP A 408 15.04 19.50 -17.09
C ASP A 408 15.20 20.85 -16.35
N LEU A 409 15.13 20.78 -15.01
CA LEU A 409 15.30 21.92 -14.13
C LEU A 409 16.67 21.87 -13.43
N THR A 410 17.41 22.96 -13.46
CA THR A 410 18.63 23.11 -12.65
C THR A 410 18.27 23.45 -11.22
N LEU A 411 18.61 22.57 -10.27
CA LEU A 411 18.37 22.83 -8.86
C LEU A 411 19.32 23.92 -8.31
N ILE A 412 18.75 24.98 -7.80
CA ILE A 412 19.45 25.95 -6.96
C ILE A 412 19.11 25.61 -5.50
N GLN A 413 20.10 25.07 -4.79
CA GLN A 413 19.93 24.70 -3.40
C GLN A 413 20.13 25.91 -2.50
N VAL A 414 19.14 26.23 -1.66
CA VAL A 414 19.34 27.18 -0.56
C VAL A 414 19.79 26.37 0.64
N LYS A 415 21.02 26.59 1.09
CA LYS A 415 21.43 26.14 2.44
C LYS A 415 20.52 26.84 3.44
N SER A 416 19.79 26.06 4.25
CA SER A 416 19.09 26.61 5.41
C SER A 416 20.11 27.38 6.28
N LEU A 417 19.81 28.66 6.50
CA LEU A 417 20.52 29.47 7.49
C LEU A 417 20.36 28.89 8.89
#